data_f2dd80b640e0a49f6888a946247002c2
#
_entry.id   f2dd80b640e0a49f6888a946247002c2
#
_cell.length_a   1.000
_cell.length_b   1.000
_cell.length_c   1.000
_cell.angle_alpha   90.00
_cell.angle_beta   90.00
_cell.angle_gamma   90.00
#
_symmetry.space_group_name_H-M   'P 1'
#
loop_
_entity.id
_entity.type
_entity.pdbx_description
1 polymer ?
#
loop_
_entity_poly.entity_id
_entity_poly.type
_entity_poly.pdbx_seq_one_letter_code
_entity_poly.pdbx_strand_id
1 'polypeptide(L)'
;ALYISRQILMLRSFGIGVRRRKTESRIMADEIDEKLLEQVKQQGEIVRKLKAAKAIPSGNKAHLENINHDFADVSYVCGWVPTTKDTIFFDFCVTFVNDRLFKWPHLKRWFANIQNFDQIERHTFPDPEGSITPLMRKVDHISNLCLSDRNIIDRKIAEEVTKLLELKAQLGEKNGEAPSKLLLKTPKGTRDYGPEQMALRLTVLDKIVAVFKKHGAETIDTPIFERKEVLTGKYGEDSKLIYDLKDQGGEILSLRYDLTVPFARYLAMGKISSIKRYHIAKVYRRDNPSTTRGRYREFYQCDFDIAGQYDPMIPDAECIRIISEALQSLDVGPYTIRLNHRLLLDGIFAACGVPSNKFRAVCSAIDKLDKNSWSEVKKEIIEEKGLDESSADKIGIYVSRFGGIELISELREDSELMKYESATKGLESMELLYKYCNILQVTDKVTFDLSLARGLDYYTGVIFEAILTGDDVGVGSVAGGGRYDNLVGMFDSKHKSIPCVGLSLGVERIFNVLETKLNKEGVKTRTTEVEVFVATAQKNLHEERMKLLSILWDAGVKAEQSYKRNVKLLAQLQYCEESGIPLAIIIGEGELARGELTLRDVMSRTEISIPRAHLIEEIRKRL
;
A
#
# COMPACT_ATOMS: atom_id res chain seq x y z
N ALA A 1 14.29 34.62 -31.14
CA ALA A 1 14.41 34.05 -32.51
C ALA A 1 14.92 35.08 -33.53
N LEU A 2 14.54 36.36 -33.42
CA LEU A 2 14.97 37.41 -34.38
C LEU A 2 16.38 37.95 -34.14
N TYR A 3 16.97 37.75 -32.96
CA TYR A 3 18.32 38.21 -32.64
C TYR A 3 19.39 37.24 -33.11
N ILE A 4 19.10 35.97 -33.18
CA ILE A 4 19.99 34.88 -33.64
C ILE A 4 20.07 34.87 -35.17
N SER A 5 19.02 35.24 -35.88
CA SER A 5 19.00 35.29 -37.34
C SER A 5 19.88 36.42 -37.94
N ARG A 6 20.12 37.49 -37.20
CA ARG A 6 21.01 38.62 -37.67
C ARG A 6 22.49 38.33 -37.51
N GLN A 7 22.89 37.47 -36.55
CA GLN A 7 24.29 37.07 -36.41
C GLN A 7 24.72 36.00 -37.43
N ILE A 8 23.79 35.19 -37.92
CA ILE A 8 24.12 34.17 -38.94
C ILE A 8 24.30 34.78 -40.33
N LEU A 9 23.72 35.95 -40.64
CA LEU A 9 23.90 36.64 -41.90
C LEU A 9 25.22 37.41 -41.99
N MET A 10 25.85 37.84 -40.88
CA MET A 10 27.17 38.51 -40.87
C MET A 10 28.33 37.54 -41.02
N LEU A 11 28.17 36.26 -40.80
CA LEU A 11 29.24 35.22 -40.90
C LEU A 11 29.34 34.59 -42.29
N ARG A 12 28.53 34.99 -43.26
CA ARG A 12 28.63 34.47 -44.64
C ARG A 12 29.61 35.22 -45.53
N SER A 13 30.23 36.31 -45.07
CA SER A 13 31.19 37.11 -45.85
C SER A 13 32.66 36.77 -45.59
N PHE A 14 32.96 35.80 -44.70
CA PHE A 14 34.33 35.30 -44.47
C PHE A 14 34.43 33.80 -44.71
N GLY A 15 34.61 33.42 -45.96
CA GLY A 15 34.53 32.05 -46.48
C GLY A 15 35.71 31.12 -46.20
N ILE A 16 36.55 31.31 -45.17
CA ILE A 16 37.70 30.41 -44.92
C ILE A 16 37.77 29.85 -43.48
N GLY A 17 37.05 30.43 -42.51
CA GLY A 17 37.15 30.01 -41.07
C GLY A 17 36.20 28.90 -40.61
N VAL A 18 35.15 28.56 -41.38
CA VAL A 18 34.05 27.72 -40.90
C VAL A 18 34.30 26.20 -41.12
N ARG A 19 35.17 25.82 -42.06
CA ARG A 19 35.47 24.40 -42.31
C ARG A 19 36.40 23.79 -41.22
N ARG A 20 37.31 24.57 -40.66
CA ARG A 20 38.24 24.08 -39.62
C ARG A 20 37.52 23.91 -38.27
N ARG A 21 36.65 24.84 -37.87
CA ARG A 21 35.90 24.72 -36.59
C ARG A 21 34.86 23.61 -36.59
N LYS A 22 34.26 23.24 -37.75
CA LYS A 22 33.34 22.10 -37.83
C LYS A 22 34.03 20.73 -37.71
N THR A 23 35.31 20.65 -38.19
CA THR A 23 36.13 19.44 -38.03
C THR A 23 36.62 19.29 -36.60
N GLU A 24 37.08 20.33 -35.96
CA GLU A 24 37.54 20.31 -34.57
C GLU A 24 36.38 20.03 -33.59
N SER A 25 35.17 20.59 -33.81
CA SER A 25 33.98 20.29 -32.99
C SER A 25 33.44 18.86 -33.22
N ARG A 26 33.67 18.29 -34.40
CA ARG A 26 33.29 16.90 -34.69
C ARG A 26 34.28 15.90 -34.07
N ILE A 27 35.56 16.19 -34.13
CA ILE A 27 36.65 15.39 -33.50
C ILE A 27 36.48 15.42 -31.96
N MET A 28 36.17 16.59 -31.36
CA MET A 28 35.92 16.72 -29.93
C MET A 28 34.62 16.00 -29.52
N ALA A 29 33.56 15.94 -30.37
CA ALA A 29 32.34 15.20 -30.11
C ALA A 29 32.58 13.68 -30.17
N ASP A 30 33.34 13.21 -31.17
CA ASP A 30 33.70 11.81 -31.34
C ASP A 30 34.61 11.32 -30.18
N GLU A 31 35.55 12.12 -29.68
CA GLU A 31 36.37 11.81 -28.48
C GLU A 31 35.54 11.75 -27.19
N ILE A 32 34.52 12.62 -27.04
CA ILE A 32 33.61 12.60 -25.87
C ILE A 32 32.71 11.37 -25.91
N ASP A 33 32.26 10.94 -27.10
CA ASP A 33 31.43 9.77 -27.28
C ASP A 33 32.24 8.47 -27.08
N GLU A 34 33.50 8.40 -27.48
CA GLU A 34 34.42 7.30 -27.16
C GLU A 34 34.65 7.14 -25.66
N LYS A 35 34.89 8.27 -24.95
CA LYS A 35 35.04 8.26 -23.50
C LYS A 35 33.78 7.78 -22.79
N LEU A 36 32.60 8.21 -23.22
CA LEU A 36 31.34 7.82 -22.62
C LEU A 36 31.04 6.32 -22.90
N LEU A 37 31.36 5.83 -24.10
CA LEU A 37 31.24 4.43 -24.45
C LEU A 37 32.16 3.55 -23.59
N GLU A 38 33.39 4.02 -23.34
CA GLU A 38 34.33 3.33 -22.47
C GLU A 38 33.84 3.30 -21.01
N GLN A 39 33.29 4.40 -20.51
CA GLN A 39 32.65 4.44 -19.20
C GLN A 39 31.49 3.46 -19.08
N VAL A 40 30.63 3.33 -20.09
CA VAL A 40 29.53 2.34 -20.12
C VAL A 40 30.06 0.90 -20.08
N LYS A 41 31.15 0.62 -20.82
CA LYS A 41 31.79 -0.70 -20.80
C LYS A 41 32.38 -1.02 -19.43
N GLN A 42 33.12 -0.08 -18.82
CA GLN A 42 33.72 -0.25 -17.48
C GLN A 42 32.64 -0.44 -16.42
N GLN A 43 31.58 0.36 -16.47
CA GLN A 43 30.46 0.24 -15.54
C GLN A 43 29.71 -1.10 -15.70
N GLY A 44 29.57 -1.56 -16.96
CA GLY A 44 29.00 -2.87 -17.27
C GLY A 44 29.82 -4.05 -16.73
N GLU A 45 31.17 -3.90 -16.70
CA GLU A 45 32.06 -4.90 -16.06
C GLU A 45 31.95 -4.90 -14.55
N ILE A 46 31.83 -3.74 -13.90
CA ILE A 46 31.62 -3.61 -12.45
C ILE A 46 30.34 -4.34 -12.07
N VAL A 47 29.23 -4.09 -12.77
CA VAL A 47 27.93 -4.77 -12.53
C VAL A 47 28.05 -6.27 -12.73
N ARG A 48 28.79 -6.75 -13.76
CA ARG A 48 29.03 -8.18 -13.98
C ARG A 48 29.85 -8.81 -12.86
N LYS A 49 30.91 -8.14 -12.40
CA LYS A 49 31.75 -8.60 -11.26
C LYS A 49 30.93 -8.68 -9.96
N LEU A 50 30.09 -7.70 -9.67
CA LEU A 50 29.22 -7.71 -8.50
C LEU A 50 28.16 -8.81 -8.59
N LYS A 51 27.55 -9.04 -9.76
CA LYS A 51 26.63 -10.16 -9.97
C LYS A 51 27.33 -11.53 -9.86
N ALA A 52 28.57 -11.63 -10.29
CA ALA A 52 29.39 -12.84 -10.13
C ALA A 52 29.81 -13.06 -8.67
N ALA A 53 30.07 -11.99 -7.91
CA ALA A 53 30.37 -12.02 -6.48
C ALA A 53 29.14 -12.40 -5.63
N LYS A 54 27.92 -12.31 -6.17
CA LYS A 54 26.70 -12.84 -5.58
C LYS A 54 26.66 -14.39 -5.58
N ALA A 55 27.53 -15.03 -6.37
CA ALA A 55 27.80 -16.46 -6.28
C ALA A 55 28.59 -16.74 -4.99
N ILE A 56 28.28 -17.87 -4.31
CA ILE A 56 28.88 -18.31 -3.03
C ILE A 56 30.36 -17.91 -2.97
N PRO A 57 30.78 -17.07 -1.98
CA PRO A 57 32.19 -16.74 -1.78
C PRO A 57 33.03 -18.02 -1.66
N SER A 58 34.26 -18.01 -2.14
CA SER A 58 35.15 -19.19 -2.13
C SER A 58 35.36 -19.77 -0.72
N GLY A 59 35.28 -18.94 0.34
CA GLY A 59 35.30 -19.37 1.73
C GLY A 59 34.09 -20.23 2.15
N ASN A 60 32.91 -19.95 1.62
CA ASN A 60 31.69 -20.67 1.97
C ASN A 60 31.60 -22.06 1.27
N LYS A 61 32.38 -22.27 0.19
CA LYS A 61 32.47 -23.57 -0.47
C LYS A 61 33.08 -24.65 0.46
N ALA A 62 34.12 -24.32 1.22
CA ALA A 62 34.70 -25.22 2.20
C ALA A 62 33.73 -25.57 3.34
N HIS A 63 32.88 -24.60 3.76
CA HIS A 63 31.83 -24.86 4.74
C HIS A 63 30.77 -25.83 4.22
N LEU A 64 30.32 -25.67 2.96
CA LEU A 64 29.37 -26.59 2.33
C LEU A 64 29.97 -28.00 2.12
N GLU A 65 31.26 -28.12 1.82
CA GLU A 65 31.94 -29.39 1.74
C GLU A 65 31.96 -30.10 3.09
N ASN A 66 32.23 -29.38 4.18
CA ASN A 66 32.18 -29.91 5.54
C ASN A 66 30.75 -30.32 5.97
N ILE A 67 29.74 -29.49 5.64
CA ILE A 67 28.34 -29.85 5.91
C ILE A 67 27.92 -31.05 5.09
N ASN A 68 28.34 -31.18 3.83
CA ASN A 68 28.09 -32.36 3.01
C ASN A 68 28.66 -33.63 3.63
N HIS A 69 29.85 -33.55 4.24
CA HIS A 69 30.44 -34.68 4.92
C HIS A 69 29.62 -35.08 6.15
N ASP A 70 29.16 -34.10 6.94
CA ASP A 70 28.36 -34.35 8.14
C ASP A 70 26.99 -35.01 7.79
N PHE A 71 26.45 -34.78 6.61
CA PHE A 71 25.24 -35.44 6.10
C PHE A 71 25.48 -36.88 5.58
N ALA A 72 26.71 -37.40 5.63
CA ALA A 72 26.96 -38.78 5.22
C ALA A 72 26.16 -39.78 6.06
N ASP A 73 26.10 -39.54 7.39
CA ASP A 73 25.54 -40.46 8.37
C ASP A 73 24.16 -40.07 8.91
N VAL A 74 23.62 -38.91 8.55
CA VAL A 74 22.31 -38.44 9.02
C VAL A 74 21.40 -38.05 7.87
N SER A 75 20.07 -38.15 8.07
CA SER A 75 19.07 -37.81 7.06
C SER A 75 18.64 -36.34 7.12
N TYR A 76 18.71 -35.69 8.28
CA TYR A 76 18.27 -34.31 8.55
C TYR A 76 19.29 -33.60 9.45
N VAL A 77 19.17 -32.25 9.53
CA VAL A 77 20.12 -31.41 10.30
C VAL A 77 20.23 -31.82 11.78
N CYS A 78 19.15 -32.26 12.38
CA CYS A 78 19.08 -32.66 13.79
C CYS A 78 19.04 -34.17 14.00
N GLY A 79 19.32 -35.01 12.96
CA GLY A 79 19.36 -36.46 13.06
C GLY A 79 18.48 -37.20 12.06
N TRP A 80 17.49 -37.96 12.53
CA TRP A 80 16.63 -38.81 11.70
C TRP A 80 15.22 -38.29 11.44
N VAL A 81 14.83 -37.17 12.09
CA VAL A 81 13.52 -36.51 11.95
C VAL A 81 13.73 -35.08 11.43
N PRO A 82 12.92 -34.60 10.45
CA PRO A 82 13.02 -33.22 9.98
C PRO A 82 12.59 -32.24 11.06
N THR A 83 13.26 -31.08 11.11
CA THR A 83 13.01 -30.00 12.08
C THR A 83 12.97 -28.65 11.39
N THR A 84 12.61 -27.59 12.11
CA THR A 84 12.64 -26.20 11.59
C THR A 84 14.01 -25.81 11.05
N LYS A 85 15.11 -26.40 11.54
CA LYS A 85 16.46 -26.18 10.99
C LYS A 85 16.62 -26.70 9.56
N ASP A 86 15.97 -27.80 9.22
CA ASP A 86 15.96 -28.34 7.87
C ASP A 86 15.21 -27.40 6.91
N THR A 87 14.10 -26.82 7.35
CA THR A 87 13.36 -25.81 6.57
C THR A 87 14.23 -24.58 6.30
N ILE A 88 14.86 -24.02 7.32
CA ILE A 88 15.72 -22.83 7.20
C ILE A 88 16.89 -23.10 6.24
N PHE A 89 17.54 -24.26 6.37
CA PHE A 89 18.66 -24.63 5.52
C PHE A 89 18.23 -24.98 4.09
N PHE A 90 17.03 -25.55 3.91
CA PHE A 90 16.45 -25.80 2.61
C PHE A 90 16.21 -24.49 1.85
N ASP A 91 15.59 -23.50 2.47
CA ASP A 91 15.36 -22.18 1.89
C ASP A 91 16.67 -21.46 1.54
N PHE A 92 17.68 -21.61 2.38
CA PHE A 92 19.04 -21.17 2.07
C PHE A 92 19.59 -21.87 0.81
N CYS A 93 19.47 -23.18 0.71
CA CYS A 93 19.97 -23.95 -0.45
C CYS A 93 19.23 -23.59 -1.74
N VAL A 94 17.91 -23.45 -1.69
CA VAL A 94 17.11 -22.99 -2.85
C VAL A 94 17.60 -21.61 -3.32
N THR A 95 17.91 -20.74 -2.38
CA THR A 95 18.26 -19.35 -2.66
C THR A 95 19.69 -19.18 -3.19
N PHE A 96 20.64 -19.90 -2.63
CA PHE A 96 22.08 -19.65 -2.83
C PHE A 96 22.84 -20.77 -3.55
N VAL A 97 22.41 -22.01 -3.40
CA VAL A 97 23.15 -23.18 -3.90
C VAL A 97 22.59 -23.70 -5.21
N ASN A 98 21.27 -23.77 -5.32
CA ASN A 98 20.52 -24.17 -6.53
C ASN A 98 21.19 -25.30 -7.31
N ASP A 99 21.38 -25.19 -8.61
CA ASP A 99 21.94 -26.22 -9.52
C ASP A 99 23.35 -26.72 -9.16
N ARG A 100 24.03 -26.10 -8.19
CA ARG A 100 25.37 -26.50 -7.73
C ARG A 100 25.37 -27.62 -6.70
N LEU A 101 24.22 -28.00 -6.14
CA LEU A 101 24.06 -29.13 -5.22
C LEU A 101 24.56 -30.46 -5.78
N PHE A 102 24.61 -30.60 -7.11
CA PHE A 102 25.17 -31.80 -7.78
C PHE A 102 26.61 -32.12 -7.41
N LYS A 103 27.37 -31.15 -6.91
CA LYS A 103 28.76 -31.35 -6.46
C LYS A 103 28.88 -31.99 -5.08
N TRP A 104 27.79 -32.02 -4.30
CA TRP A 104 27.75 -32.51 -2.93
C TRP A 104 26.69 -33.60 -2.76
N PRO A 105 27.02 -34.86 -2.93
CA PRO A 105 26.05 -35.96 -3.04
C PRO A 105 25.17 -36.13 -1.78
N HIS A 106 25.71 -35.92 -0.58
CA HIS A 106 24.96 -36.07 0.66
C HIS A 106 24.01 -34.88 0.89
N LEU A 107 24.43 -33.64 0.58
CA LEU A 107 23.57 -32.46 0.57
C LEU A 107 22.47 -32.61 -0.47
N LYS A 108 22.77 -33.14 -1.66
CA LYS A 108 21.76 -33.40 -2.71
C LYS A 108 20.72 -34.41 -2.23
N ARG A 109 21.13 -35.48 -1.56
CA ARG A 109 20.22 -36.48 -0.98
C ARG A 109 19.30 -35.83 0.06
N TRP A 110 19.87 -35.08 1.02
CA TRP A 110 19.13 -34.34 2.04
C TRP A 110 18.14 -33.36 1.40
N PHE A 111 18.57 -32.57 0.43
CA PHE A 111 17.73 -31.61 -0.27
C PHE A 111 16.53 -32.30 -0.95
N ALA A 112 16.75 -33.42 -1.61
CA ALA A 112 15.68 -34.21 -2.22
C ALA A 112 14.68 -34.76 -1.18
N ASN A 113 15.17 -35.17 0.01
CA ASN A 113 14.31 -35.61 1.10
C ASN A 113 13.37 -34.48 1.57
N ILE A 114 13.90 -33.27 1.79
CA ILE A 114 13.10 -32.12 2.24
C ILE A 114 12.18 -31.61 1.13
N GLN A 115 12.59 -31.72 -0.13
CA GLN A 115 11.78 -31.31 -1.29
C GLN A 115 10.49 -32.15 -1.44
N ASN A 116 10.48 -33.38 -0.94
CA ASN A 116 9.29 -34.25 -0.96
C ASN A 116 8.16 -33.78 -0.04
N PHE A 117 8.45 -32.92 0.95
CA PHE A 117 7.43 -32.26 1.77
C PHE A 117 6.95 -30.99 1.07
N ASP A 118 5.65 -30.69 1.12
CA ASP A 118 5.15 -29.43 0.61
C ASP A 118 5.54 -28.24 1.51
N GLN A 119 5.23 -27.02 1.07
CA GLN A 119 5.59 -25.83 1.81
C GLN A 119 4.90 -25.74 3.17
N ILE A 120 3.66 -26.23 3.27
CA ILE A 120 2.88 -26.22 4.52
C ILE A 120 3.48 -27.22 5.49
N GLU A 121 3.75 -28.45 5.04
CA GLU A 121 4.36 -29.50 5.85
C GLU A 121 5.71 -29.06 6.42
N ARG A 122 6.57 -28.42 5.61
CA ARG A 122 7.87 -27.89 6.08
C ARG A 122 7.74 -26.84 7.18
N HIS A 123 6.68 -26.03 7.16
CA HIS A 123 6.42 -25.03 8.22
C HIS A 123 5.84 -25.63 9.50
N THR A 124 5.39 -26.87 9.47
CA THR A 124 4.90 -27.60 10.66
C THR A 124 5.97 -28.50 11.31
N PHE A 125 7.18 -28.51 10.79
CA PHE A 125 8.27 -29.30 11.40
C PHE A 125 8.53 -28.81 12.83
N PRO A 126 8.72 -29.74 13.77
CA PRO A 126 8.97 -29.41 15.16
C PRO A 126 10.31 -28.70 15.35
N ASP A 127 10.42 -27.90 16.39
CA ASP A 127 11.69 -27.35 16.81
C ASP A 127 12.62 -28.49 17.33
N PRO A 128 13.94 -28.34 17.15
CA PRO A 128 14.88 -29.35 17.57
C PRO A 128 14.89 -29.51 19.09
N GLU A 129 14.69 -30.73 19.56
CA GLU A 129 14.81 -31.09 20.98
C GLU A 129 16.27 -31.38 21.33
N GLY A 130 16.74 -30.88 22.47
CA GLY A 130 18.06 -31.20 23.05
C GLY A 130 19.16 -30.17 22.76
N SER A 131 20.42 -30.54 23.07
CA SER A 131 21.58 -29.65 22.92
C SER A 131 21.97 -29.44 21.46
N ILE A 132 22.38 -28.22 21.12
CA ILE A 132 22.79 -27.79 19.76
C ILE A 132 23.95 -28.68 19.26
N THR A 133 23.71 -29.45 18.21
CA THR A 133 24.72 -30.31 17.58
C THR A 133 25.77 -29.50 16.80
N PRO A 134 26.97 -30.04 16.55
CA PRO A 134 27.97 -29.38 15.70
C PRO A 134 27.46 -29.06 14.30
N LEU A 135 26.61 -29.89 13.69
CA LEU A 135 26.01 -29.70 12.40
C LEU A 135 25.01 -28.50 12.41
N MET A 136 24.18 -28.40 13.46
CA MET A 136 23.27 -27.26 13.64
C MET A 136 24.03 -25.94 13.69
N ARG A 137 25.15 -25.87 14.44
CA ARG A 137 25.98 -24.65 14.49
C ARG A 137 26.58 -24.30 13.15
N LYS A 138 27.02 -25.27 12.33
CA LYS A 138 27.56 -25.02 10.99
C LYS A 138 26.50 -24.51 10.05
N VAL A 139 25.29 -25.06 10.10
CA VAL A 139 24.14 -24.61 9.28
C VAL A 139 23.72 -23.19 9.64
N ASP A 140 23.55 -22.88 10.92
CA ASP A 140 23.21 -21.54 11.38
C ASP A 140 24.29 -20.52 10.99
N HIS A 141 25.56 -20.87 11.13
CA HIS A 141 26.67 -19.98 10.77
C HIS A 141 26.68 -19.61 9.29
N ILE A 142 26.54 -20.59 8.37
CA ILE A 142 26.55 -20.31 6.93
C ILE A 142 25.30 -19.56 6.48
N SER A 143 24.13 -19.87 7.05
CA SER A 143 22.88 -19.20 6.73
C SER A 143 22.93 -17.72 7.13
N ASN A 144 23.46 -17.40 8.31
CA ASN A 144 23.56 -16.03 8.80
C ASN A 144 24.62 -15.20 8.06
N LEU A 145 25.80 -15.78 7.76
CA LEU A 145 26.86 -15.10 6.99
C LEU A 145 26.37 -14.66 5.60
N CYS A 146 25.67 -15.55 4.89
CA CYS A 146 25.21 -15.23 3.54
C CYS A 146 24.07 -14.22 3.50
N LEU A 147 23.23 -14.12 4.53
CA LEU A 147 22.13 -13.15 4.59
C LEU A 147 22.64 -11.71 4.77
N SER A 148 23.67 -11.49 5.61
CA SER A 148 24.26 -10.16 5.82
C SER A 148 25.00 -9.65 4.58
N ASP A 149 25.81 -10.49 3.95
CA ASP A 149 26.57 -10.11 2.75
C ASP A 149 25.68 -9.86 1.54
N ARG A 150 24.56 -10.57 1.42
CA ARG A 150 23.61 -10.39 0.32
C ARG A 150 22.97 -9.01 0.29
N ASN A 151 22.52 -8.52 1.43
CA ASN A 151 21.88 -7.20 1.51
C ASN A 151 22.85 -6.08 1.10
N ILE A 152 24.13 -6.21 1.46
CA ILE A 152 25.18 -5.27 1.07
C ILE A 152 25.47 -5.36 -0.43
N ILE A 153 25.58 -6.58 -0.98
CA ILE A 153 25.86 -6.82 -2.41
C ILE A 153 24.67 -6.38 -3.27
N ASP A 154 23.42 -6.70 -2.89
CA ASP A 154 22.24 -6.30 -3.63
C ASP A 154 22.07 -4.78 -3.68
N ARG A 155 22.38 -4.09 -2.58
CA ARG A 155 22.41 -2.63 -2.54
C ARG A 155 23.45 -2.05 -3.49
N LYS A 156 24.69 -2.57 -3.46
CA LYS A 156 25.77 -2.16 -4.38
C LYS A 156 25.42 -2.44 -5.84
N ILE A 157 24.83 -3.62 -6.14
CA ILE A 157 24.38 -3.94 -7.49
C ILE A 157 23.31 -2.94 -7.96
N ALA A 158 22.35 -2.58 -7.11
CA ALA A 158 21.31 -1.62 -7.45
C ALA A 158 21.89 -0.22 -7.76
N GLU A 159 22.83 0.25 -6.93
CA GLU A 159 23.52 1.53 -7.12
C GLU A 159 24.31 1.56 -8.45
N GLU A 160 25.09 0.51 -8.74
CA GLU A 160 25.90 0.45 -9.96
C GLU A 160 25.08 0.21 -11.23
N VAL A 161 23.95 -0.49 -11.14
CA VAL A 161 22.99 -0.62 -12.24
C VAL A 161 22.34 0.73 -12.56
N THR A 162 22.02 1.52 -11.55
CA THR A 162 21.46 2.86 -11.76
C THR A 162 22.43 3.75 -12.51
N LYS A 163 23.71 3.79 -12.09
CA LYS A 163 24.77 4.52 -12.81
C LYS A 163 24.93 4.05 -14.27
N LEU A 164 24.89 2.74 -14.50
CA LEU A 164 24.98 2.17 -15.85
C LEU A 164 23.82 2.63 -16.73
N LEU A 165 22.59 2.68 -16.18
CA LEU A 165 21.41 3.13 -16.90
C LEU A 165 21.48 4.62 -17.23
N GLU A 166 21.97 5.44 -16.31
CA GLU A 166 22.20 6.89 -16.52
C GLU A 166 23.23 7.14 -17.64
N LEU A 167 24.37 6.43 -17.62
CA LEU A 167 25.38 6.51 -18.67
C LEU A 167 24.85 6.06 -20.04
N LYS A 168 24.05 5.00 -20.08
CA LYS A 168 23.41 4.53 -21.32
C LYS A 168 22.37 5.52 -21.85
N ALA A 169 21.60 6.17 -20.99
CA ALA A 169 20.66 7.21 -21.38
C ALA A 169 21.37 8.41 -22.03
N GLN A 170 22.49 8.87 -21.44
CA GLN A 170 23.31 9.94 -22.01
C GLN A 170 23.91 9.60 -23.39
N LEU A 171 24.26 8.32 -23.61
CA LEU A 171 24.74 7.84 -24.92
C LEU A 171 23.62 7.81 -25.98
N GLY A 172 22.41 7.38 -25.59
CA GLY A 172 21.25 7.30 -26.49
C GLY A 172 20.75 8.67 -26.95
N GLU A 173 20.81 9.69 -26.07
CA GLU A 173 20.45 11.06 -26.41
C GLU A 173 21.39 11.70 -27.44
N LYS A 174 22.67 11.28 -27.47
CA LYS A 174 23.69 11.85 -28.36
C LYS A 174 23.76 11.20 -29.74
N ASN A 175 23.53 9.89 -29.83
CA ASN A 175 23.77 9.14 -31.07
C ASN A 175 22.58 9.10 -32.05
N GLY A 176 21.42 9.71 -31.74
CA GLY A 176 20.25 9.72 -32.63
C GLY A 176 19.74 8.32 -33.00
N GLU A 177 20.22 7.28 -32.32
CA GLU A 177 19.70 5.94 -32.47
C GLU A 177 18.28 5.86 -31.95
N ALA A 178 17.44 5.11 -32.66
CA ALA A 178 16.07 4.85 -32.24
C ALA A 178 16.04 4.46 -30.74
N PRO A 179 15.19 5.08 -29.92
CA PRO A 179 15.22 4.91 -28.47
C PRO A 179 15.22 3.42 -28.16
N SER A 180 16.19 2.98 -27.35
CA SER A 180 16.24 1.58 -26.87
C SER A 180 14.83 1.22 -26.41
N LYS A 181 14.30 0.10 -26.91
CA LYS A 181 12.91 -0.33 -26.65
C LYS A 181 12.55 -0.02 -25.20
N LEU A 182 11.76 1.02 -24.99
CA LEU A 182 11.34 1.47 -23.67
C LEU A 182 10.75 0.27 -22.94
N LEU A 183 11.32 -0.09 -21.80
CA LEU A 183 10.78 -1.17 -21.00
C LEU A 183 9.48 -0.70 -20.34
N LEU A 184 8.36 -1.07 -20.96
CA LEU A 184 7.03 -0.70 -20.50
C LEU A 184 6.70 -1.51 -19.23
N LYS A 185 6.89 -0.88 -18.09
CA LYS A 185 6.49 -1.41 -16.78
C LYS A 185 6.17 -0.27 -15.81
N THR A 186 5.26 -0.52 -14.87
CA THR A 186 5.02 0.40 -13.77
C THR A 186 6.20 0.43 -12.78
N PRO A 187 6.42 1.52 -12.06
CA PRO A 187 7.39 1.58 -10.97
C PRO A 187 7.13 0.50 -9.91
N LYS A 188 8.21 0.03 -9.25
CA LYS A 188 8.09 -1.00 -8.21
C LYS A 188 7.16 -0.55 -7.08
N GLY A 189 6.15 -1.35 -6.76
CA GLY A 189 5.17 -1.06 -5.71
C GLY A 189 4.04 -0.14 -6.15
N THR A 190 3.89 0.10 -7.46
CA THR A 190 2.72 0.72 -8.08
C THR A 190 2.07 -0.24 -9.05
N ARG A 191 0.85 0.03 -9.48
CA ARG A 191 0.15 -0.76 -10.49
C ARG A 191 -0.86 0.08 -11.26
N ASP A 192 -1.16 -0.35 -12.49
CA ASP A 192 -2.32 0.13 -13.24
C ASP A 192 -3.57 -0.61 -12.77
N TYR A 193 -4.71 0.04 -12.86
CA TYR A 193 -6.02 -0.53 -12.56
C TYR A 193 -6.87 -0.54 -13.81
N GLY A 194 -7.36 -1.71 -14.20
CA GLY A 194 -8.29 -1.87 -15.31
C GLY A 194 -9.70 -1.38 -14.97
N PRO A 195 -10.62 -1.31 -15.96
CA PRO A 195 -11.98 -0.81 -15.77
C PRO A 195 -12.77 -1.55 -14.68
N GLU A 196 -12.67 -2.88 -14.59
CA GLU A 196 -13.36 -3.69 -13.58
C GLU A 196 -12.90 -3.34 -12.17
N GLN A 197 -11.59 -3.24 -11.98
CA GLN A 197 -11.00 -2.84 -10.70
C GLN A 197 -11.39 -1.41 -10.33
N MET A 198 -11.41 -0.50 -11.30
CA MET A 198 -11.82 0.88 -11.06
C MET A 198 -13.30 1.01 -10.72
N ALA A 199 -14.18 0.24 -11.34
CA ALA A 199 -15.60 0.22 -10.99
C ALA A 199 -15.82 -0.21 -9.53
N LEU A 200 -15.15 -1.28 -9.08
CA LEU A 200 -15.17 -1.69 -7.68
C LEU A 200 -14.62 -0.60 -6.76
N ARG A 201 -13.48 0.00 -7.12
CA ARG A 201 -12.84 1.05 -6.31
C ARG A 201 -13.73 2.27 -6.14
N LEU A 202 -14.35 2.75 -7.21
CA LEU A 202 -15.28 3.89 -7.16
C LEU A 202 -16.48 3.57 -6.26
N THR A 203 -17.10 2.40 -6.41
CA THR A 203 -18.21 1.95 -5.55
C THR A 203 -17.83 1.96 -4.07
N VAL A 204 -16.62 1.47 -3.73
CA VAL A 204 -16.12 1.47 -2.35
C VAL A 204 -15.92 2.90 -1.85
N LEU A 205 -15.26 3.75 -2.65
CA LEU A 205 -15.01 5.13 -2.28
C LEU A 205 -16.31 5.92 -2.09
N ASP A 206 -17.30 5.73 -2.97
CA ASP A 206 -18.61 6.38 -2.87
C ASP A 206 -19.34 6.00 -1.58
N LYS A 207 -19.32 4.71 -1.19
CA LYS A 207 -19.88 4.24 0.08
C LYS A 207 -19.18 4.91 1.27
N ILE A 208 -17.85 5.00 1.26
CA ILE A 208 -17.06 5.66 2.31
C ILE A 208 -17.42 7.15 2.38
N VAL A 209 -17.46 7.83 1.23
CA VAL A 209 -17.84 9.26 1.14
C VAL A 209 -19.25 9.49 1.68
N ALA A 210 -20.21 8.60 1.36
CA ALA A 210 -21.58 8.69 1.86
C ALA A 210 -21.62 8.62 3.40
N VAL A 211 -20.82 7.73 4.03
CA VAL A 211 -20.69 7.66 5.49
C VAL A 211 -20.06 8.95 6.04
N PHE A 212 -18.97 9.44 5.47
CA PHE A 212 -18.32 10.67 5.93
C PHE A 212 -19.24 11.90 5.85
N LYS A 213 -19.98 12.04 4.75
CA LYS A 213 -20.98 13.10 4.58
C LYS A 213 -22.15 12.98 5.56
N LYS A 214 -22.61 11.75 5.86
CA LYS A 214 -23.65 11.48 6.86
C LYS A 214 -23.25 12.01 8.24
N HIS A 215 -21.95 11.97 8.57
CA HIS A 215 -21.39 12.51 9.79
C HIS A 215 -21.00 13.99 9.69
N GLY A 216 -21.42 14.70 8.65
CA GLY A 216 -21.28 16.14 8.51
C GLY A 216 -19.87 16.64 8.17
N ALA A 217 -19.02 15.80 7.59
CA ALA A 217 -17.68 16.21 7.21
C ALA A 217 -17.67 16.94 5.86
N GLU A 218 -16.84 17.97 5.77
CA GLU A 218 -16.53 18.70 4.55
C GLU A 218 -15.26 18.14 3.89
N THR A 219 -15.19 18.18 2.56
CA THR A 219 -13.99 17.74 1.85
C THR A 219 -12.96 18.83 1.74
N ILE A 220 -11.69 18.45 1.89
CA ILE A 220 -10.54 19.32 1.59
C ILE A 220 -9.58 18.60 0.66
N ASP A 221 -8.63 19.33 0.08
CA ASP A 221 -7.45 18.75 -0.60
C ASP A 221 -6.18 19.50 -0.18
N THR A 222 -5.06 18.80 -0.19
CA THR A 222 -3.72 19.34 0.07
C THR A 222 -2.77 18.90 -1.03
N PRO A 223 -1.67 19.62 -1.30
CA PRO A 223 -0.71 19.24 -2.32
C PRO A 223 -0.15 17.81 -2.15
N ILE A 224 0.12 17.13 -3.26
CA ILE A 224 0.76 15.80 -3.26
C ILE A 224 2.18 15.88 -2.67
N PHE A 225 2.89 16.96 -2.93
CA PHE A 225 4.21 17.22 -2.35
C PHE A 225 4.13 18.34 -1.33
N GLU A 226 4.91 18.20 -0.28
CA GLU A 226 5.07 19.16 0.80
C GLU A 226 6.55 19.61 0.84
N ARG A 227 6.82 20.75 1.46
CA ARG A 227 8.19 21.13 1.80
C ARG A 227 8.77 20.08 2.74
N LYS A 228 9.98 19.62 2.49
CA LYS A 228 10.62 18.56 3.28
C LYS A 228 10.58 18.84 4.78
N GLU A 229 10.78 20.10 5.18
CA GLU A 229 10.76 20.53 6.58
C GLU A 229 9.41 20.34 7.27
N VAL A 230 8.29 20.34 6.51
CA VAL A 230 6.95 20.07 7.04
C VAL A 230 6.84 18.62 7.52
N LEU A 231 7.46 17.70 6.80
CA LEU A 231 7.41 16.26 7.08
C LEU A 231 8.52 15.80 8.03
N THR A 232 9.67 16.50 8.04
CA THR A 232 10.83 16.10 8.85
C THR A 232 10.50 16.14 10.35
N GLY A 233 10.89 15.08 11.07
CA GLY A 233 10.73 14.98 12.53
C GLY A 233 9.30 14.72 13.03
N LYS A 234 8.36 14.41 12.11
CA LYS A 234 6.96 14.13 12.48
C LYS A 234 6.63 12.63 12.53
N TYR A 235 7.47 11.79 11.95
CA TYR A 235 7.22 10.35 11.76
C TYR A 235 8.26 9.45 12.46
N GLY A 236 9.07 9.97 13.37
CA GLY A 236 10.07 9.17 14.07
C GLY A 236 10.96 8.36 13.12
N GLU A 237 11.03 7.03 13.33
CA GLU A 237 11.80 6.11 12.48
C GLU A 237 11.27 5.99 11.04
N ASP A 238 9.97 6.23 10.82
CA ASP A 238 9.33 6.16 9.52
C ASP A 238 9.75 7.31 8.59
N SER A 239 10.40 8.35 9.11
CA SER A 239 10.97 9.45 8.30
C SER A 239 11.88 8.95 7.17
N LYS A 240 12.56 7.81 7.35
CA LYS A 240 13.38 7.16 6.31
C LYS A 240 12.57 6.60 5.13
N LEU A 241 11.25 6.47 5.28
CA LEU A 241 10.34 5.96 4.25
C LEU A 241 9.72 7.06 3.39
N ILE A 242 10.04 8.33 3.64
CA ILE A 242 9.58 9.45 2.83
C ILE A 242 10.32 9.48 1.51
N TYR A 243 9.61 9.79 0.41
CA TYR A 243 10.22 10.07 -0.89
C TYR A 243 10.62 11.53 -0.98
N ASP A 244 11.91 11.80 -1.02
CA ASP A 244 12.43 13.12 -1.37
C ASP A 244 12.45 13.30 -2.88
N LEU A 245 12.08 14.49 -3.35
CA LEU A 245 12.19 14.88 -4.74
C LEU A 245 13.55 15.53 -5.00
N LYS A 246 14.08 15.33 -6.21
CA LYS A 246 15.30 16.02 -6.64
C LYS A 246 14.97 17.52 -6.76
N ASP A 247 15.84 18.36 -6.20
CA ASP A 247 15.68 19.82 -6.29
C ASP A 247 15.60 20.28 -7.74
N GLN A 248 14.57 21.07 -8.05
CA GLN A 248 14.32 21.62 -9.38
C GLN A 248 14.00 23.13 -9.35
N GLY A 249 14.10 23.79 -8.22
CA GLY A 249 13.71 25.19 -8.11
C GLY A 249 13.99 25.88 -6.78
N GLY A 250 14.90 25.36 -5.95
CA GLY A 250 15.37 25.97 -4.70
C GLY A 250 14.55 25.62 -3.45
N GLU A 251 13.42 24.90 -3.58
CA GLU A 251 12.71 24.32 -2.44
C GLU A 251 12.93 22.81 -2.41
N ILE A 252 13.33 22.28 -1.26
CA ILE A 252 13.43 20.82 -1.07
C ILE A 252 12.04 20.29 -0.77
N LEU A 253 11.53 19.47 -1.69
CA LEU A 253 10.19 18.89 -1.65
C LEU A 253 10.25 17.39 -1.35
N SER A 254 9.17 16.88 -0.77
CA SER A 254 8.97 15.45 -0.52
C SER A 254 7.53 15.06 -0.82
N LEU A 255 7.28 13.83 -1.24
CA LEU A 255 5.92 13.33 -1.39
C LEU A 255 5.28 13.10 -0.01
N ARG A 256 4.00 13.46 0.12
CA ARG A 256 3.26 13.24 1.37
C ARG A 256 3.24 11.76 1.77
N TYR A 257 3.56 11.49 3.02
CA TYR A 257 3.61 10.16 3.62
C TYR A 257 2.23 9.68 4.09
N ASP A 258 1.43 10.62 4.60
CA ASP A 258 0.03 10.48 5.03
C ASP A 258 -0.77 11.76 4.69
N LEU A 259 -2.03 11.82 5.14
CA LEU A 259 -2.88 12.99 5.01
C LEU A 259 -3.05 13.75 6.33
N THR A 260 -2.52 13.24 7.44
CA THR A 260 -2.65 13.81 8.79
C THR A 260 -1.71 14.99 9.00
N VAL A 261 -0.42 14.85 8.68
CA VAL A 261 0.58 15.92 8.81
C VAL A 261 0.27 17.10 7.87
N PRO A 262 -0.06 16.89 6.58
CA PRO A 262 -0.56 17.97 5.71
C PRO A 262 -1.81 18.67 6.25
N PHE A 263 -2.72 17.94 6.88
CA PHE A 263 -3.91 18.54 7.51
C PHE A 263 -3.53 19.43 8.70
N ALA A 264 -2.64 18.99 9.58
CA ALA A 264 -2.18 19.80 10.69
C ALA A 264 -1.49 21.10 10.23
N ARG A 265 -0.67 21.03 9.17
CA ARG A 265 -0.08 22.21 8.50
C ARG A 265 -1.18 23.12 7.92
N TYR A 266 -2.22 22.54 7.27
CA TYR A 266 -3.34 23.27 6.69
C TYR A 266 -4.11 24.06 7.77
N LEU A 267 -4.43 23.44 8.92
CA LEU A 267 -5.07 24.10 10.06
C LEU A 267 -4.26 25.27 10.60
N ALA A 268 -2.97 25.04 10.84
CA ALA A 268 -2.06 26.08 11.36
C ALA A 268 -1.92 27.26 10.40
N MET A 269 -1.72 26.99 9.10
CA MET A 269 -1.56 27.99 8.05
C MET A 269 -2.86 28.82 7.86
N GLY A 270 -4.02 28.14 7.84
CA GLY A 270 -5.33 28.76 7.69
C GLY A 270 -5.89 29.39 8.96
N LYS A 271 -5.21 29.21 10.13
CA LYS A 271 -5.71 29.62 11.45
C LYS A 271 -7.11 29.09 11.76
N ILE A 272 -7.40 27.87 11.31
CA ILE A 272 -8.69 27.22 11.45
C ILE A 272 -8.77 26.62 12.85
N SER A 273 -9.71 27.05 13.66
CA SER A 273 -9.86 26.62 15.05
C SER A 273 -10.75 25.37 15.19
N SER A 274 -11.62 25.09 14.23
CA SER A 274 -12.50 23.92 14.26
C SER A 274 -12.96 23.57 12.84
N ILE A 275 -12.94 22.27 12.55
CA ILE A 275 -13.46 21.70 11.30
C ILE A 275 -13.68 20.20 11.49
N LYS A 276 -14.69 19.66 10.83
CA LYS A 276 -14.88 18.24 10.61
C LYS A 276 -14.64 17.97 9.11
N ARG A 277 -13.55 17.27 8.78
CA ARG A 277 -13.13 17.11 7.38
C ARG A 277 -13.03 15.64 6.97
N TYR A 278 -13.15 15.36 5.68
CA TYR A 278 -12.60 14.16 5.08
C TYR A 278 -11.67 14.50 3.92
N HIS A 279 -10.71 13.61 3.67
CA HIS A 279 -9.78 13.72 2.55
C HIS A 279 -9.46 12.33 2.01
N ILE A 280 -9.73 12.10 0.73
CA ILE A 280 -9.43 10.86 0.05
C ILE A 280 -8.40 11.12 -1.03
N ALA A 281 -7.19 10.62 -0.84
CA ALA A 281 -6.11 10.90 -1.76
C ALA A 281 -4.98 9.86 -1.68
N LYS A 282 -4.12 9.85 -2.70
CA LYS A 282 -2.93 9.02 -2.75
C LYS A 282 -1.84 9.55 -1.81
N VAL A 283 -1.17 8.61 -1.15
CA VAL A 283 0.02 8.84 -0.31
C VAL A 283 1.15 7.92 -0.77
N TYR A 284 2.38 8.23 -0.35
CA TYR A 284 3.57 7.66 -0.93
C TYR A 284 4.55 7.20 0.15
N ARG A 285 4.84 5.89 0.20
CA ARG A 285 5.76 5.32 1.18
C ARG A 285 6.81 4.46 0.49
N ARG A 286 8.08 4.71 0.79
CA ARG A 286 9.25 4.00 0.22
C ARG A 286 9.49 2.62 0.85
N ASP A 287 8.45 2.03 1.38
CA ASP A 287 8.47 0.73 2.04
C ASP A 287 8.64 -0.44 1.05
N ASN A 288 8.95 -1.63 1.58
CA ASN A 288 8.98 -2.85 0.79
C ASN A 288 7.55 -3.26 0.42
N PRO A 289 7.20 -3.29 -0.88
CA PRO A 289 5.86 -3.61 -1.30
C PRO A 289 5.57 -5.11 -1.15
N SER A 290 4.32 -5.42 -0.75
CA SER A 290 3.75 -6.76 -0.76
C SER A 290 2.34 -6.67 -1.37
N THR A 291 2.27 -6.79 -2.69
CA THR A 291 1.05 -6.57 -3.47
C THR A 291 -0.05 -7.56 -3.11
N THR A 292 0.31 -8.80 -2.79
CA THR A 292 -0.62 -9.84 -2.34
C THR A 292 -1.31 -9.51 -0.99
N ARG A 293 -0.67 -8.67 -0.17
CA ARG A 293 -1.20 -8.21 1.12
C ARG A 293 -1.71 -6.76 1.07
N GLY A 294 -1.94 -6.20 -0.12
CA GLY A 294 -2.41 -4.82 -0.29
C GLY A 294 -1.42 -3.74 0.17
N ARG A 295 -0.10 -4.03 0.18
CA ARG A 295 0.94 -3.07 0.57
C ARG A 295 1.65 -2.53 -0.66
N TYR A 296 1.36 -1.28 -0.99
CA TYR A 296 1.89 -0.57 -2.14
C TYR A 296 2.78 0.60 -1.71
N ARG A 297 3.53 1.17 -2.65
CA ARG A 297 4.30 2.41 -2.47
C ARG A 297 3.49 3.66 -2.79
N GLU A 298 2.49 3.53 -3.64
CA GLU A 298 1.44 4.51 -3.92
C GLU A 298 0.10 3.86 -3.61
N PHE A 299 -0.69 4.47 -2.72
CA PHE A 299 -1.97 3.93 -2.29
C PHE A 299 -2.89 5.03 -1.76
N TYR A 300 -4.19 4.75 -1.74
CA TYR A 300 -5.17 5.69 -1.19
C TYR A 300 -5.28 5.57 0.33
N GLN A 301 -5.40 6.73 0.99
CA GLN A 301 -5.97 6.86 2.32
C GLN A 301 -7.33 7.54 2.23
N CYS A 302 -8.29 7.10 3.05
CA CYS A 302 -9.56 7.75 3.23
C CYS A 302 -9.61 8.23 4.67
N ASP A 303 -9.25 9.48 4.88
CA ASP A 303 -9.11 10.09 6.21
C ASP A 303 -10.32 10.92 6.56
N PHE A 304 -10.74 10.80 7.82
CA PHE A 304 -11.77 11.62 8.44
C PHE A 304 -11.22 12.16 9.76
N ASP A 305 -11.32 13.47 10.00
CA ASP A 305 -10.80 14.10 11.20
C ASP A 305 -11.76 15.16 11.74
N ILE A 306 -11.77 15.26 13.06
CA ILE A 306 -12.46 16.28 13.83
C ILE A 306 -11.42 17.11 14.58
N ALA A 307 -11.29 18.38 14.21
CA ALA A 307 -10.39 19.34 14.86
C ALA A 307 -11.20 20.38 15.60
N GLY A 308 -10.81 20.71 16.82
CA GLY A 308 -11.46 21.73 17.65
C GLY A 308 -11.47 21.39 19.13
N GLN A 309 -11.89 22.37 19.93
CA GLN A 309 -12.05 22.20 21.38
C GLN A 309 -13.46 21.67 21.67
N TYR A 310 -13.55 20.42 22.10
CA TYR A 310 -14.80 19.70 22.37
C TYR A 310 -14.73 18.99 23.72
N ASP A 311 -15.86 18.50 24.20
CA ASP A 311 -15.93 17.70 25.41
C ASP A 311 -15.24 16.34 25.23
N PRO A 312 -14.62 15.80 26.29
CA PRO A 312 -13.81 14.58 26.21
C PRO A 312 -14.57 13.39 25.62
N MET A 313 -13.90 12.63 24.77
CA MET A 313 -14.32 11.34 24.18
C MET A 313 -15.56 11.41 23.26
N ILE A 314 -16.24 12.54 23.10
CA ILE A 314 -17.39 12.65 22.16
C ILE A 314 -16.92 12.49 20.71
N PRO A 315 -15.93 13.27 20.23
CA PRO A 315 -15.43 13.07 18.85
C PRO A 315 -14.73 11.72 18.66
N ASP A 316 -14.09 11.20 19.71
CA ASP A 316 -13.38 9.92 19.68
C ASP A 316 -14.36 8.75 19.46
N ALA A 317 -15.48 8.74 20.19
CA ALA A 317 -16.53 7.75 20.03
C ALA A 317 -17.20 7.85 18.64
N GLU A 318 -17.38 9.06 18.10
CA GLU A 318 -17.89 9.25 16.74
C GLU A 318 -16.95 8.64 15.70
N CYS A 319 -15.63 8.80 15.82
CA CYS A 319 -14.66 8.17 14.93
C CYS A 319 -14.79 6.63 14.94
N ILE A 320 -14.95 6.02 16.11
CA ILE A 320 -15.16 4.57 16.23
C ILE A 320 -16.47 4.16 15.54
N ARG A 321 -17.55 4.92 15.72
CA ARG A 321 -18.84 4.69 15.06
C ARG A 321 -18.71 4.76 13.54
N ILE A 322 -17.98 5.74 13.01
CA ILE A 322 -17.73 5.91 11.56
C ILE A 322 -16.97 4.72 10.98
N ILE A 323 -15.94 4.21 11.67
CA ILE A 323 -15.23 3.01 11.23
C ILE A 323 -16.20 1.84 11.11
N SER A 324 -17.02 1.61 12.15
CA SER A 324 -18.01 0.54 12.17
C SER A 324 -19.00 0.67 11.01
N GLU A 325 -19.60 1.85 10.79
CA GLU A 325 -20.54 2.09 9.70
C GLU A 325 -19.91 1.89 8.31
N ALA A 326 -18.68 2.37 8.13
CA ALA A 326 -17.97 2.20 6.86
C ALA A 326 -17.72 0.71 6.56
N LEU A 327 -17.19 -0.05 7.53
CA LEU A 327 -16.93 -1.48 7.33
C LEU A 327 -18.21 -2.29 7.11
N GLN A 328 -19.30 -1.96 7.82
CA GLN A 328 -20.62 -2.58 7.60
C GLN A 328 -21.16 -2.28 6.20
N SER A 329 -21.09 -1.01 5.75
CA SER A 329 -21.58 -0.61 4.42
C SER A 329 -20.82 -1.29 3.28
N LEU A 330 -19.57 -1.66 3.52
CA LEU A 330 -18.69 -2.32 2.54
C LEU A 330 -18.84 -3.84 2.53
N ASP A 331 -19.49 -4.42 3.53
CA ASP A 331 -19.68 -5.88 3.67
C ASP A 331 -18.37 -6.68 3.54
N VAL A 332 -17.36 -6.25 4.29
CA VAL A 332 -16.00 -6.84 4.26
C VAL A 332 -15.86 -8.08 5.13
N GLY A 333 -16.93 -8.54 5.78
CA GLY A 333 -16.94 -9.66 6.72
C GLY A 333 -16.81 -9.23 8.19
N PRO A 334 -16.60 -10.18 9.11
CA PRO A 334 -16.49 -9.90 10.54
C PRO A 334 -15.21 -9.11 10.85
N TYR A 335 -15.32 -8.19 11.80
CA TYR A 335 -14.21 -7.32 12.23
C TYR A 335 -14.31 -7.00 13.72
N THR A 336 -13.19 -6.58 14.29
CA THR A 336 -13.13 -5.98 15.63
C THR A 336 -12.33 -4.69 15.57
N ILE A 337 -12.69 -3.73 16.44
CA ILE A 337 -11.99 -2.45 16.62
C ILE A 337 -11.24 -2.53 17.95
N ARG A 338 -9.93 -2.68 17.91
CA ARG A 338 -9.07 -2.66 19.08
C ARG A 338 -8.89 -1.23 19.54
N LEU A 339 -8.98 -1.00 20.85
CA LEU A 339 -8.83 0.30 21.49
C LEU A 339 -7.68 0.28 22.50
N ASN A 340 -6.96 1.38 22.63
CA ASN A 340 -6.03 1.63 23.71
C ASN A 340 -5.92 3.13 23.98
N HIS A 341 -5.15 3.54 24.98
CA HIS A 341 -4.96 4.94 25.33
C HIS A 341 -3.49 5.25 25.62
N ARG A 342 -2.97 6.33 25.02
CA ARG A 342 -1.58 6.73 25.14
C ARG A 342 -1.14 6.91 26.59
N LEU A 343 -1.91 7.64 27.40
CA LEU A 343 -1.57 7.89 28.80
C LEU A 343 -1.54 6.61 29.64
N LEU A 344 -2.39 5.62 29.30
CA LEU A 344 -2.36 4.32 29.97
C LEU A 344 -1.07 3.56 29.64
N LEU A 345 -0.66 3.54 28.37
CA LEU A 345 0.62 2.95 27.97
C LEU A 345 1.81 3.60 28.68
N ASP A 346 1.82 4.94 28.76
CA ASP A 346 2.86 5.66 29.48
C ASP A 346 2.88 5.29 30.98
N GLY A 347 1.70 5.10 31.59
CA GLY A 347 1.57 4.63 32.97
C GLY A 347 2.04 3.18 33.17
N ILE A 348 1.67 2.28 32.27
CA ILE A 348 2.13 0.88 32.28
C ILE A 348 3.66 0.80 32.16
N PHE A 349 4.25 1.53 31.23
CA PHE A 349 5.72 1.53 31.09
C PHE A 349 6.42 2.10 32.31
N ALA A 350 5.88 3.15 32.90
CA ALA A 350 6.41 3.70 34.15
C ALA A 350 6.32 2.68 35.30
N ALA A 351 5.19 1.96 35.43
CA ALA A 351 5.01 0.90 36.43
C ALA A 351 5.94 -0.29 36.18
N CYS A 352 6.30 -0.58 34.92
CA CYS A 352 7.28 -1.59 34.58
C CYS A 352 8.75 -1.12 34.76
N GLY A 353 8.99 0.14 35.13
CA GLY A 353 10.34 0.69 35.33
C GLY A 353 11.04 1.14 34.06
N VAL A 354 10.31 1.32 32.94
CA VAL A 354 10.88 1.81 31.69
C VAL A 354 11.25 3.29 31.82
N PRO A 355 12.47 3.71 31.47
CA PRO A 355 12.82 5.14 31.41
C PRO A 355 12.00 5.88 30.34
N SER A 356 11.52 7.09 30.64
CA SER A 356 10.64 7.86 29.75
C SER A 356 11.22 8.12 28.34
N ASN A 357 12.55 8.27 28.24
CA ASN A 357 13.24 8.43 26.97
C ASN A 357 13.25 7.16 26.09
N LYS A 358 12.90 5.99 26.65
CA LYS A 358 12.79 4.71 25.93
C LYS A 358 11.35 4.32 25.56
N PHE A 359 10.34 5.04 26.06
CA PHE A 359 8.92 4.71 25.82
C PHE A 359 8.62 4.49 24.34
N ARG A 360 9.02 5.42 23.46
CA ARG A 360 8.80 5.30 22.01
C ARG A 360 9.47 4.07 21.41
N ALA A 361 10.70 3.78 21.84
CA ALA A 361 11.45 2.64 21.33
C ALA A 361 10.82 1.30 21.73
N VAL A 362 10.30 1.22 22.97
CA VAL A 362 9.56 0.05 23.47
C VAL A 362 8.25 -0.12 22.73
N CYS A 363 7.49 0.97 22.54
CA CYS A 363 6.25 0.92 21.76
C CYS A 363 6.48 0.42 20.33
N SER A 364 7.54 0.87 19.66
CA SER A 364 7.90 0.41 18.31
C SER A 364 8.22 -1.08 18.26
N ALA A 365 8.72 -1.68 19.35
CA ALA A 365 8.90 -3.11 19.46
C ALA A 365 7.56 -3.83 19.70
N ILE A 366 6.70 -3.31 20.60
CA ILE A 366 5.38 -3.88 20.91
C ILE A 366 4.45 -3.88 19.69
N ASP A 367 4.49 -2.85 18.85
CA ASP A 367 3.70 -2.79 17.58
C ASP A 367 3.99 -3.97 16.64
N LYS A 368 5.11 -4.67 16.84
CA LYS A 368 5.45 -5.88 16.07
C LYS A 368 4.74 -7.14 16.55
N LEU A 369 4.06 -7.12 17.71
CA LEU A 369 3.29 -8.26 18.24
C LEU A 369 2.21 -8.76 17.28
N ASP A 370 1.73 -7.90 16.37
CA ASP A 370 0.81 -8.31 15.30
C ASP A 370 1.42 -9.35 14.32
N LYS A 371 2.76 -9.53 14.33
CA LYS A 371 3.48 -10.36 13.35
C LYS A 371 4.51 -11.28 13.99
N ASN A 372 5.01 -10.91 15.15
CA ASN A 372 6.11 -11.57 15.84
C ASN A 372 5.62 -12.11 17.18
N SER A 373 6.21 -13.20 17.63
CA SER A 373 5.93 -13.76 18.95
C SER A 373 6.44 -12.84 20.07
N TRP A 374 5.84 -12.96 21.27
CA TRP A 374 6.34 -12.22 22.43
C TRP A 374 7.83 -12.49 22.71
N SER A 375 8.31 -13.72 22.51
CA SER A 375 9.71 -14.07 22.70
C SER A 375 10.66 -13.27 21.81
N GLU A 376 10.28 -13.03 20.56
CA GLU A 376 11.05 -12.20 19.61
C GLU A 376 11.02 -10.72 19.98
N VAL A 377 9.83 -10.22 20.36
CA VAL A 377 9.66 -8.83 20.80
C VAL A 377 10.39 -8.58 22.12
N LYS A 378 10.31 -9.50 23.10
CA LYS A 378 11.07 -9.43 24.36
C LYS A 378 12.58 -9.36 24.08
N LYS A 379 13.07 -10.20 23.18
CA LYS A 379 14.49 -10.19 22.78
C LYS A 379 14.91 -8.85 22.20
N GLU A 380 14.11 -8.26 21.30
CA GLU A 380 14.36 -6.93 20.73
C GLU A 380 14.38 -5.85 21.83
N ILE A 381 13.42 -5.89 22.76
CA ILE A 381 13.33 -4.93 23.89
C ILE A 381 14.58 -4.97 24.76
N ILE A 382 15.10 -6.16 25.04
CA ILE A 382 16.31 -6.34 25.86
C ILE A 382 17.57 -5.99 25.07
N GLU A 383 17.80 -6.62 23.91
CA GLU A 383 19.07 -6.55 23.18
C GLU A 383 19.22 -5.24 22.39
N GLU A 384 18.15 -4.73 21.76
CA GLU A 384 18.23 -3.54 20.89
C GLU A 384 17.81 -2.26 21.61
N LYS A 385 16.77 -2.33 22.47
CA LYS A 385 16.28 -1.15 23.21
C LYS A 385 16.94 -1.02 24.59
N GLY A 386 17.66 -2.04 25.03
CA GLY A 386 18.49 -2.02 26.24
C GLY A 386 17.70 -1.91 27.54
N LEU A 387 16.53 -2.59 27.62
CA LEU A 387 15.81 -2.76 28.87
C LEU A 387 16.35 -3.98 29.62
N ASP A 388 16.19 -3.97 30.93
CA ASP A 388 16.43 -5.15 31.77
C ASP A 388 15.32 -6.20 31.57
N GLU A 389 15.65 -7.46 31.82
CA GLU A 389 14.74 -8.59 31.60
C GLU A 389 13.50 -8.51 32.50
N SER A 390 13.66 -8.06 33.76
CA SER A 390 12.54 -7.91 34.71
C SER A 390 11.50 -6.90 34.22
N SER A 391 11.94 -5.76 33.67
CA SER A 391 11.05 -4.76 33.07
C SER A 391 10.35 -5.31 31.84
N ALA A 392 11.06 -6.06 30.99
CA ALA A 392 10.49 -6.69 29.81
C ALA A 392 9.41 -7.74 30.19
N ASP A 393 9.64 -8.56 31.22
CA ASP A 393 8.66 -9.54 31.69
C ASP A 393 7.38 -8.87 32.23
N LYS A 394 7.51 -7.79 32.99
CA LYS A 394 6.35 -7.00 33.46
C LYS A 394 5.56 -6.43 32.30
N ILE A 395 6.22 -5.89 31.27
CA ILE A 395 5.55 -5.41 30.05
C ILE A 395 4.76 -6.55 29.39
N GLY A 396 5.35 -7.75 29.28
CA GLY A 396 4.70 -8.94 28.71
C GLY A 396 3.38 -9.30 29.38
N ILE A 397 3.33 -9.18 30.73
CA ILE A 397 2.09 -9.44 31.49
C ILE A 397 0.98 -8.46 31.08
N TYR A 398 1.29 -7.17 30.92
CA TYR A 398 0.29 -6.18 30.53
C TYR A 398 -0.13 -6.34 29.05
N VAL A 399 0.82 -6.41 28.12
CA VAL A 399 0.52 -6.43 26.69
C VAL A 399 -0.16 -7.71 26.22
N SER A 400 -0.21 -8.76 27.04
CA SER A 400 -0.99 -9.96 26.76
C SER A 400 -2.47 -9.84 27.14
N ARG A 401 -2.87 -8.74 27.82
CA ARG A 401 -4.24 -8.55 28.32
C ARG A 401 -5.08 -7.80 27.29
N PHE A 402 -6.24 -8.37 27.02
CA PHE A 402 -7.31 -7.75 26.20
C PHE A 402 -8.67 -8.17 26.73
N GLY A 403 -9.69 -7.38 26.46
CA GLY A 403 -11.05 -7.66 26.96
C GLY A 403 -12.05 -6.57 26.62
N GLY A 404 -13.12 -6.51 27.35
CA GLY A 404 -14.13 -5.48 27.31
C GLY A 404 -13.94 -4.42 28.39
N ILE A 405 -15.06 -3.86 28.87
CA ILE A 405 -15.09 -2.85 29.95
C ILE A 405 -14.59 -3.42 31.28
N GLU A 406 -14.73 -4.72 31.49
CA GLU A 406 -14.27 -5.44 32.70
C GLU A 406 -12.76 -5.28 32.91
N LEU A 407 -11.97 -5.25 31.86
CA LEU A 407 -10.52 -5.04 31.93
C LEU A 407 -10.16 -3.70 32.60
N ILE A 408 -11.00 -2.68 32.46
CA ILE A 408 -10.80 -1.38 33.14
C ILE A 408 -10.87 -1.57 34.64
N SER A 409 -11.86 -2.31 35.15
CA SER A 409 -12.03 -2.60 36.57
C SER A 409 -10.85 -3.39 37.12
N GLU A 410 -10.39 -4.43 36.39
CA GLU A 410 -9.23 -5.21 36.77
C GLU A 410 -7.93 -4.38 36.84
N LEU A 411 -7.73 -3.46 35.89
CA LEU A 411 -6.56 -2.58 35.90
C LEU A 411 -6.60 -1.54 37.01
N ARG A 412 -7.79 -1.14 37.48
CA ARG A 412 -7.95 -0.26 38.65
C ARG A 412 -7.59 -0.94 39.98
N GLU A 413 -7.68 -2.27 40.06
CA GLU A 413 -7.26 -3.04 41.23
C GLU A 413 -5.73 -3.20 41.31
N ASP A 414 -5.00 -2.91 40.23
CA ASP A 414 -3.53 -2.97 40.21
C ASP A 414 -2.93 -1.77 40.93
N SER A 415 -2.54 -1.97 42.20
CA SER A 415 -2.00 -0.93 43.10
C SER A 415 -0.69 -0.32 42.60
N GLU A 416 0.13 -1.07 41.81
CA GLU A 416 1.37 -0.55 41.24
C GLU A 416 1.08 0.38 40.06
N LEU A 417 0.15 -0.01 39.20
CA LEU A 417 -0.27 0.79 38.06
C LEU A 417 -0.96 2.10 38.51
N MET A 418 -1.80 2.02 39.54
CA MET A 418 -2.57 3.17 40.02
C MET A 418 -1.73 4.22 40.80
N LYS A 419 -0.45 3.98 41.05
CA LYS A 419 0.50 4.99 41.51
C LYS A 419 0.76 6.10 40.48
N TYR A 420 0.49 5.82 39.20
CA TYR A 420 0.77 6.72 38.09
C TYR A 420 -0.50 7.45 37.64
N GLU A 421 -0.52 8.77 37.79
CA GLU A 421 -1.66 9.64 37.40
C GLU A 421 -2.03 9.47 35.90
N SER A 422 -1.03 9.22 35.03
CA SER A 422 -1.26 8.96 33.61
C SER A 422 -2.13 7.72 33.39
N ALA A 423 -1.90 6.65 34.14
CA ALA A 423 -2.71 5.43 34.06
C ALA A 423 -4.14 5.70 34.51
N THR A 424 -4.33 6.41 35.64
CA THR A 424 -5.66 6.77 36.15
C THR A 424 -6.44 7.58 35.11
N LYS A 425 -5.85 8.64 34.55
CA LYS A 425 -6.47 9.47 33.51
C LYS A 425 -6.78 8.67 32.23
N GLY A 426 -5.87 7.76 31.84
CA GLY A 426 -6.09 6.86 30.74
C GLY A 426 -7.29 5.96 30.94
N LEU A 427 -7.42 5.33 32.09
CA LEU A 427 -8.56 4.46 32.43
C LEU A 427 -9.88 5.23 32.55
N GLU A 428 -9.89 6.43 33.12
CA GLU A 428 -11.07 7.30 33.16
C GLU A 428 -11.55 7.66 31.75
N SER A 429 -10.61 7.98 30.85
CA SER A 429 -10.91 8.26 29.46
C SER A 429 -11.48 7.04 28.75
N MET A 430 -10.91 5.85 28.97
CA MET A 430 -11.41 4.60 28.39
C MET A 430 -12.79 4.23 28.89
N GLU A 431 -13.07 4.39 30.18
CA GLU A 431 -14.40 4.16 30.77
C GLU A 431 -15.46 5.06 30.13
N LEU A 432 -15.16 6.37 30.01
CA LEU A 432 -16.03 7.33 29.35
C LEU A 432 -16.25 6.98 27.86
N LEU A 433 -15.20 6.56 27.17
CA LEU A 433 -15.26 6.12 25.77
C LEU A 433 -16.18 4.89 25.60
N TYR A 434 -16.05 3.87 26.46
CA TYR A 434 -16.93 2.70 26.45
C TYR A 434 -18.39 3.07 26.69
N LYS A 435 -18.65 4.00 27.64
CA LYS A 435 -20.00 4.53 27.88
C LYS A 435 -20.59 5.15 26.60
N TYR A 436 -19.79 5.93 25.86
CA TYR A 436 -20.25 6.56 24.61
C TYR A 436 -20.35 5.55 23.47
N CYS A 437 -19.46 4.58 23.37
CA CYS A 437 -19.58 3.47 22.41
C CYS A 437 -20.87 2.67 22.64
N ASN A 438 -21.30 2.49 23.90
CA ASN A 438 -22.56 1.84 24.21
C ASN A 438 -23.78 2.68 23.75
N ILE A 439 -23.76 3.98 23.99
CA ILE A 439 -24.80 4.90 23.50
C ILE A 439 -24.87 4.89 21.98
N LEU A 440 -23.72 4.85 21.31
CA LEU A 440 -23.60 4.79 19.84
C LEU A 440 -23.78 3.37 19.27
N GLN A 441 -24.08 2.37 20.09
CA GLN A 441 -24.36 0.97 19.70
C GLN A 441 -23.21 0.33 18.90
N VAL A 442 -21.96 0.47 19.38
CA VAL A 442 -20.76 -0.12 18.76
C VAL A 442 -19.94 -0.97 19.74
N THR A 443 -20.40 -1.15 20.98
CA THR A 443 -19.65 -1.86 22.03
C THR A 443 -19.34 -3.30 21.66
N ASP A 444 -20.25 -3.96 20.92
CA ASP A 444 -20.06 -5.34 20.42
C ASP A 444 -18.95 -5.48 19.36
N LYS A 445 -18.47 -4.39 18.83
CA LYS A 445 -17.38 -4.33 17.83
C LYS A 445 -16.05 -3.88 18.40
N VAL A 446 -16.00 -3.45 19.68
CA VAL A 446 -14.77 -2.91 20.27
C VAL A 446 -14.16 -3.88 21.27
N THR A 447 -12.83 -3.89 21.32
CA THR A 447 -12.03 -4.67 22.28
C THR A 447 -10.93 -3.76 22.85
N PHE A 448 -10.81 -3.71 24.16
CA PHE A 448 -9.69 -3.05 24.82
C PHE A 448 -8.47 -3.96 24.74
N ASP A 449 -7.39 -3.49 24.13
CA ASP A 449 -6.21 -4.30 23.82
C ASP A 449 -4.93 -3.54 24.20
N LEU A 450 -4.27 -3.97 25.27
CA LEU A 450 -3.07 -3.30 25.78
C LEU A 450 -1.83 -3.53 24.90
N SER A 451 -1.88 -4.44 23.94
CA SER A 451 -0.82 -4.61 22.94
C SER A 451 -0.85 -3.55 21.83
N LEU A 452 -1.98 -2.83 21.67
CA LEU A 452 -2.10 -1.81 20.64
C LEU A 452 -1.26 -0.58 20.99
N ALA A 453 -0.08 -0.46 20.38
CA ALA A 453 0.92 0.57 20.70
C ALA A 453 1.40 1.34 19.45
N ARG A 454 0.54 1.50 18.43
CA ARG A 454 0.89 2.12 17.14
C ARG A 454 0.75 3.65 17.14
N GLY A 455 1.43 4.30 16.17
CA GLY A 455 1.25 5.73 15.85
C GLY A 455 1.71 6.69 16.94
N LEU A 456 2.59 6.28 17.84
CA LEU A 456 2.94 7.00 19.07
C LEU A 456 3.85 8.22 18.86
N ASP A 457 4.24 8.54 17.65
CA ASP A 457 5.04 9.74 17.39
C ASP A 457 4.23 11.02 17.59
N TYR A 458 2.91 10.97 17.37
CA TYR A 458 2.04 12.14 17.54
C TYR A 458 0.72 11.89 18.28
N TYR A 459 0.30 10.64 18.55
CA TYR A 459 -0.92 10.39 19.34
C TYR A 459 -0.73 10.75 20.80
N THR A 460 -1.76 11.42 21.35
CA THR A 460 -1.77 11.97 22.71
C THR A 460 -2.85 11.36 23.62
N GLY A 461 -3.83 10.68 23.04
CA GLY A 461 -4.99 10.14 23.73
C GLY A 461 -5.35 8.73 23.27
N VAL A 462 -6.63 8.54 22.93
CA VAL A 462 -7.13 7.26 22.43
C VAL A 462 -6.43 6.86 21.13
N ILE A 463 -6.22 5.56 20.97
CA ILE A 463 -5.68 4.90 19.80
C ILE A 463 -6.66 3.79 19.43
N PHE A 464 -6.95 3.63 18.15
CA PHE A 464 -7.83 2.57 17.67
C PHE A 464 -7.36 1.97 16.34
N GLU A 465 -7.70 0.68 16.17
CA GLU A 465 -7.38 -0.07 14.95
C GLU A 465 -8.45 -1.10 14.67
N ALA A 466 -8.96 -1.13 13.43
CA ALA A 466 -9.88 -2.16 13.00
C ALA A 466 -9.15 -3.27 12.23
N ILE A 467 -9.40 -4.51 12.64
CA ILE A 467 -8.89 -5.73 12.00
C ILE A 467 -10.05 -6.63 11.57
N LEU A 468 -9.87 -7.34 10.45
CA LEU A 468 -10.81 -8.37 10.02
C LEU A 468 -10.52 -9.68 10.76
N THR A 469 -11.58 -10.35 11.22
CA THR A 469 -11.48 -11.56 12.07
C THR A 469 -11.92 -12.87 11.38
N GLY A 470 -12.13 -12.86 10.05
CA GLY A 470 -12.52 -14.05 9.29
C GLY A 470 -11.33 -14.98 8.96
N ASP A 471 -11.58 -16.26 8.86
CA ASP A 471 -10.58 -17.33 8.66
C ASP A 471 -9.74 -17.20 7.36
N ASP A 472 -10.28 -16.54 6.34
CA ASP A 472 -9.65 -16.37 5.03
C ASP A 472 -8.76 -15.09 4.92
N VAL A 473 -8.61 -14.30 5.99
CA VAL A 473 -8.15 -12.93 5.88
C VAL A 473 -6.83 -12.66 6.62
N GLY A 474 -5.72 -13.07 6.05
CA GLY A 474 -4.37 -12.62 6.47
C GLY A 474 -4.06 -11.14 6.12
N VAL A 475 -5.08 -10.25 6.12
CA VAL A 475 -4.97 -8.88 5.58
C VAL A 475 -4.46 -7.86 6.63
N GLY A 476 -4.54 -8.17 7.93
CA GLY A 476 -4.16 -7.24 8.99
C GLY A 476 -5.11 -6.03 9.13
N SER A 477 -4.62 -4.91 9.65
CA SER A 477 -5.41 -3.70 9.91
C SER A 477 -6.03 -3.10 8.65
N VAL A 478 -7.33 -2.82 8.66
CA VAL A 478 -8.08 -2.17 7.57
C VAL A 478 -8.48 -0.73 7.87
N ALA A 479 -8.44 -0.32 9.13
CA ALA A 479 -8.59 1.06 9.54
C ALA A 479 -7.76 1.33 10.80
N GLY A 480 -7.42 2.57 11.04
CA GLY A 480 -6.75 2.97 12.27
C GLY A 480 -6.78 4.47 12.46
N GLY A 481 -6.54 4.91 13.69
CA GLY A 481 -6.55 6.31 14.02
C GLY A 481 -6.28 6.58 15.49
N GLY A 482 -6.54 7.80 15.92
CA GLY A 482 -6.38 8.22 17.30
C GLY A 482 -6.44 9.73 17.47
N ARG A 483 -6.24 10.19 18.72
CA ARG A 483 -6.20 11.60 19.13
C ARG A 483 -4.78 12.15 19.06
N TYR A 484 -4.61 13.33 18.45
CA TYR A 484 -3.31 13.99 18.23
C TYR A 484 -3.38 15.50 18.49
N ASP A 485 -3.46 15.89 19.75
CA ASP A 485 -3.73 17.26 20.16
C ASP A 485 -2.57 18.24 19.92
N ASN A 486 -1.34 17.75 19.88
CA ASN A 486 -0.15 18.60 19.82
C ASN A 486 0.38 18.83 18.40
N LEU A 487 -0.09 18.07 17.40
CA LEU A 487 0.49 18.07 16.05
C LEU A 487 0.34 19.44 15.35
N VAL A 488 -0.83 20.09 15.48
CA VAL A 488 -1.07 21.40 14.88
C VAL A 488 -0.15 22.47 15.48
N GLY A 489 0.06 22.43 16.80
CA GLY A 489 0.96 23.37 17.51
C GLY A 489 2.43 23.29 17.06
N MET A 490 2.85 22.20 16.42
CA MET A 490 4.21 22.10 15.85
C MET A 490 4.41 22.99 14.62
N PHE A 491 3.33 23.47 13.99
CA PHE A 491 3.34 24.34 12.82
C PHE A 491 2.95 25.79 13.16
N ASP A 492 2.43 26.05 14.35
CA ASP A 492 2.06 27.39 14.80
C ASP A 492 3.23 28.07 15.53
N SER A 493 3.58 29.29 15.12
CA SER A 493 4.67 30.06 15.75
C SER A 493 4.45 30.38 17.22
N LYS A 494 3.19 30.36 17.67
CA LYS A 494 2.79 30.56 19.06
C LYS A 494 2.52 29.24 19.79
N HIS A 495 2.81 28.12 19.15
CA HIS A 495 2.54 26.76 19.66
C HIS A 495 1.08 26.55 20.10
N LYS A 496 0.13 27.23 19.44
CA LYS A 496 -1.29 27.07 19.75
C LYS A 496 -1.74 25.66 19.37
N SER A 497 -2.04 24.85 20.38
CA SER A 497 -2.58 23.50 20.18
C SER A 497 -4.04 23.58 19.73
N ILE A 498 -4.42 22.75 18.78
CA ILE A 498 -5.80 22.49 18.37
C ILE A 498 -5.99 20.98 18.51
N PRO A 499 -6.84 20.54 19.48
CA PRO A 499 -7.12 19.12 19.65
C PRO A 499 -7.71 18.51 18.38
N CYS A 500 -7.20 17.35 18.00
CA CYS A 500 -7.65 16.64 16.83
C CYS A 500 -7.79 15.14 17.15
N VAL A 501 -8.81 14.52 16.58
CA VAL A 501 -8.96 13.07 16.52
C VAL A 501 -9.38 12.67 15.12
N GLY A 502 -8.84 11.58 14.60
CA GLY A 502 -9.16 11.16 13.24
C GLY A 502 -8.92 9.69 13.00
N LEU A 503 -9.41 9.24 11.88
CA LEU A 503 -9.29 7.87 11.37
C LEU A 503 -8.83 7.85 9.93
N SER A 504 -8.22 6.75 9.54
CA SER A 504 -7.85 6.44 8.15
C SER A 504 -8.31 5.03 7.80
N LEU A 505 -9.06 4.89 6.70
CA LEU A 505 -9.42 3.59 6.14
C LEU A 505 -8.36 3.16 5.13
N GLY A 506 -7.79 1.97 5.32
CA GLY A 506 -6.79 1.35 4.47
C GLY A 506 -7.43 0.65 3.26
N VAL A 507 -7.96 1.42 2.33
CA VAL A 507 -8.83 0.94 1.24
C VAL A 507 -8.18 -0.07 0.30
N GLU A 508 -6.86 -0.09 0.16
CA GLU A 508 -6.19 -1.09 -0.70
C GLU A 508 -6.37 -2.52 -0.16
N ARG A 509 -6.39 -2.68 1.15
CA ARG A 509 -6.68 -3.97 1.78
C ARG A 509 -8.13 -4.36 1.61
N ILE A 510 -9.04 -3.39 1.78
CA ILE A 510 -10.47 -3.57 1.55
C ILE A 510 -10.73 -3.99 0.10
N PHE A 511 -10.10 -3.34 -0.89
CA PHE A 511 -10.20 -3.73 -2.30
C PHE A 511 -9.76 -5.17 -2.54
N ASN A 512 -8.63 -5.59 -1.96
CA ASN A 512 -8.16 -6.97 -2.12
C ASN A 512 -9.16 -8.00 -1.56
N VAL A 513 -9.78 -7.71 -0.40
CA VAL A 513 -10.81 -8.58 0.20
C VAL A 513 -12.03 -8.67 -0.72
N LEU A 514 -12.54 -7.54 -1.17
CA LEU A 514 -13.73 -7.47 -2.03
C LEU A 514 -13.47 -8.06 -3.42
N GLU A 515 -12.31 -7.81 -4.03
CA GLU A 515 -11.90 -8.41 -5.30
C GLU A 515 -11.83 -9.94 -5.19
N THR A 516 -11.28 -10.45 -4.08
CA THR A 516 -11.23 -11.89 -3.81
C THR A 516 -12.64 -12.49 -3.63
N LYS A 517 -13.54 -11.80 -2.91
CA LYS A 517 -14.92 -12.20 -2.70
C LYS A 517 -15.68 -12.29 -4.04
N LEU A 518 -15.63 -11.24 -4.86
CA LEU A 518 -16.26 -11.20 -6.19
C LEU A 518 -15.74 -12.31 -7.12
N ASN A 519 -14.43 -12.54 -7.11
CA ASN A 519 -13.83 -13.61 -7.91
C ASN A 519 -14.28 -15.01 -7.46
N LYS A 520 -14.42 -15.26 -6.15
CA LYS A 520 -14.96 -16.52 -5.60
C LYS A 520 -16.42 -16.74 -6.00
N GLU A 521 -17.22 -15.67 -6.00
CA GLU A 521 -18.66 -15.71 -6.35
C GLU A 521 -18.88 -15.75 -7.87
N GLY A 522 -17.87 -15.56 -8.69
CA GLY A 522 -17.96 -15.51 -10.16
C GLY A 522 -18.79 -14.34 -10.69
N VAL A 523 -18.97 -13.29 -9.88
CA VAL A 523 -19.74 -12.10 -10.25
C VAL A 523 -18.92 -11.21 -11.18
N LYS A 524 -19.43 -11.01 -12.41
CA LYS A 524 -18.80 -10.11 -13.37
C LYS A 524 -19.12 -8.65 -12.99
N THR A 525 -18.10 -7.87 -12.72
CA THR A 525 -18.26 -6.44 -12.40
C THR A 525 -18.61 -5.66 -13.66
N ARG A 526 -19.71 -4.93 -13.64
CA ARG A 526 -20.09 -4.02 -14.73
C ARG A 526 -19.15 -2.83 -14.74
N THR A 527 -18.53 -2.57 -15.89
CA THR A 527 -17.48 -1.54 -16.05
C THR A 527 -18.00 -0.23 -16.66
N THR A 528 -19.19 -0.26 -17.22
CA THR A 528 -19.86 0.92 -17.82
C THR A 528 -21.20 1.19 -17.16
N GLU A 529 -21.55 2.44 -17.05
CA GLU A 529 -22.86 2.87 -16.55
C GLU A 529 -23.87 3.12 -17.68
N VAL A 530 -23.54 2.74 -18.92
CA VAL A 530 -24.43 2.88 -20.07
C VAL A 530 -25.76 2.16 -19.83
N GLU A 531 -26.85 2.89 -19.94
CA GLU A 531 -28.21 2.41 -19.71
C GLU A 531 -28.85 1.90 -20.99
N VAL A 532 -28.50 2.52 -22.12
CA VAL A 532 -29.11 2.26 -23.42
C VAL A 532 -28.07 2.15 -24.51
N PHE A 533 -28.11 1.10 -25.31
CA PHE A 533 -27.34 0.98 -26.53
C PHE A 533 -28.20 1.22 -27.76
N VAL A 534 -27.76 2.10 -28.68
CA VAL A 534 -28.48 2.35 -29.93
C VAL A 534 -27.93 1.48 -31.04
N ALA A 535 -28.67 0.45 -31.40
CA ALA A 535 -28.33 -0.54 -32.44
C ALA A 535 -29.08 -0.28 -33.74
N THR A 536 -28.57 -0.85 -34.84
CA THR A 536 -29.24 -0.83 -36.15
C THR A 536 -29.36 -2.23 -36.71
N ALA A 537 -30.55 -2.54 -37.25
CA ALA A 537 -30.79 -3.80 -37.94
C ALA A 537 -30.18 -3.82 -39.34
N GLN A 538 -30.05 -2.66 -39.99
CA GLN A 538 -29.64 -2.52 -41.40
C GLN A 538 -28.43 -1.60 -41.54
N LYS A 539 -27.83 -1.61 -42.73
CA LYS A 539 -26.67 -0.77 -43.07
C LYS A 539 -27.11 0.68 -43.28
N ASN A 540 -26.15 1.62 -43.20
CA ASN A 540 -26.31 3.04 -43.48
C ASN A 540 -27.24 3.85 -42.56
N LEU A 541 -27.66 3.30 -41.42
CA LEU A 541 -28.49 4.01 -40.43
C LEU A 541 -27.64 4.67 -39.31
N HIS A 542 -26.37 4.90 -39.53
CA HIS A 542 -25.46 5.45 -38.51
C HIS A 542 -25.83 6.90 -38.14
N GLU A 543 -26.34 7.70 -39.07
CA GLU A 543 -26.80 9.07 -38.79
C GLU A 543 -28.04 9.07 -37.89
N GLU A 544 -28.97 8.15 -38.10
CA GLU A 544 -30.15 8.01 -37.21
C GLU A 544 -29.76 7.57 -35.80
N ARG A 545 -28.76 6.67 -35.69
CA ARG A 545 -28.19 6.37 -34.35
C ARG A 545 -27.66 7.60 -33.66
N MET A 546 -26.89 8.45 -34.36
CA MET A 546 -26.33 9.69 -33.82
C MET A 546 -27.42 10.67 -33.39
N LYS A 547 -28.50 10.80 -34.18
CA LYS A 547 -29.65 11.64 -33.83
C LYS A 547 -30.33 11.14 -32.55
N LEU A 548 -30.54 9.85 -32.41
CA LEU A 548 -31.13 9.26 -31.20
C LEU A 548 -30.21 9.42 -29.98
N LEU A 549 -28.91 9.22 -30.15
CA LEU A 549 -27.95 9.46 -29.06
C LEU A 549 -28.01 10.91 -28.55
N SER A 550 -28.09 11.89 -29.46
CA SER A 550 -28.22 13.28 -29.04
C SER A 550 -29.47 13.49 -28.19
N ILE A 551 -30.62 12.92 -28.61
CA ILE A 551 -31.89 13.01 -27.87
C ILE A 551 -31.77 12.33 -26.49
N LEU A 552 -31.11 11.15 -26.41
CA LEU A 552 -30.91 10.43 -25.18
C LEU A 552 -30.00 11.20 -24.21
N TRP A 553 -28.88 11.71 -24.69
CA TRP A 553 -27.95 12.51 -23.89
C TRP A 553 -28.56 13.80 -23.40
N ASP A 554 -29.32 14.53 -24.26
CA ASP A 554 -30.05 15.74 -23.88
C ASP A 554 -31.11 15.47 -22.80
N ALA A 555 -31.67 14.25 -22.79
CA ALA A 555 -32.58 13.78 -21.74
C ALA A 555 -31.88 13.21 -20.48
N GLY A 556 -30.54 13.22 -20.43
CA GLY A 556 -29.74 12.72 -19.33
C GLY A 556 -29.61 11.18 -19.26
N VAL A 557 -30.00 10.48 -20.34
CA VAL A 557 -29.87 9.01 -20.43
C VAL A 557 -28.43 8.64 -20.84
N LYS A 558 -27.79 7.74 -20.11
CA LYS A 558 -26.44 7.26 -20.42
C LYS A 558 -26.51 6.29 -21.59
N ALA A 559 -26.13 6.73 -22.79
CA ALA A 559 -26.30 5.96 -24.01
C ALA A 559 -25.04 5.89 -24.85
N GLU A 560 -24.85 4.80 -25.59
CA GLU A 560 -23.76 4.62 -26.54
C GLU A 560 -24.18 3.91 -27.83
N GLN A 561 -23.29 3.86 -28.80
CA GLN A 561 -23.44 3.15 -30.06
C GLN A 561 -22.13 2.54 -30.55
N SER A 562 -22.18 1.68 -31.53
CA SER A 562 -20.99 1.27 -32.28
C SER A 562 -20.44 2.42 -33.12
N TYR A 563 -19.13 2.66 -33.06
CA TYR A 563 -18.45 3.65 -33.92
C TYR A 563 -18.23 3.18 -35.36
N LYS A 564 -18.49 1.90 -35.67
CA LYS A 564 -18.45 1.40 -37.03
C LYS A 564 -19.75 1.69 -37.77
N ARG A 565 -19.67 2.10 -39.05
CA ARG A 565 -20.82 2.43 -39.89
C ARG A 565 -21.83 1.28 -39.99
N ASN A 566 -21.32 0.11 -40.34
CA ASN A 566 -22.11 -1.06 -40.66
C ASN A 566 -21.69 -2.23 -39.75
N VAL A 567 -22.41 -2.43 -38.68
CA VAL A 567 -22.19 -3.53 -37.71
C VAL A 567 -23.37 -4.48 -37.78
N LYS A 568 -23.11 -5.77 -37.75
CA LYS A 568 -24.18 -6.78 -37.66
C LYS A 568 -24.96 -6.62 -36.36
N LEU A 569 -26.29 -6.70 -36.41
CA LEU A 569 -27.15 -6.53 -35.22
C LEU A 569 -26.74 -7.51 -34.10
N LEU A 570 -26.50 -8.78 -34.45
CA LEU A 570 -26.06 -9.77 -33.47
C LEU A 570 -24.82 -9.35 -32.69
N ALA A 571 -23.81 -8.79 -33.36
CA ALA A 571 -22.59 -8.35 -32.67
C ALA A 571 -22.83 -7.13 -31.77
N GLN A 572 -23.82 -6.27 -32.07
CA GLN A 572 -24.21 -5.16 -31.23
C GLN A 572 -24.94 -5.66 -29.97
N LEU A 573 -25.83 -6.66 -30.10
CA LEU A 573 -26.54 -7.24 -28.98
C LEU A 573 -25.63 -8.09 -28.08
N GLN A 574 -24.69 -8.84 -28.66
CA GLN A 574 -23.67 -9.55 -27.89
C GLN A 574 -22.81 -8.59 -27.06
N TYR A 575 -22.43 -7.45 -27.62
CA TYR A 575 -21.73 -6.42 -26.88
C TYR A 575 -22.55 -5.89 -25.70
N CYS A 576 -23.86 -5.70 -25.88
CA CYS A 576 -24.74 -5.30 -24.77
C CYS A 576 -24.80 -6.36 -23.66
N GLU A 577 -24.93 -7.64 -24.03
CA GLU A 577 -24.93 -8.77 -23.08
C GLU A 577 -23.58 -8.85 -22.32
N GLU A 578 -22.46 -8.74 -23.04
CA GLU A 578 -21.11 -8.79 -22.46
C GLU A 578 -20.81 -7.62 -21.54
N SER A 579 -21.30 -6.42 -21.88
CA SER A 579 -21.08 -5.18 -21.12
C SER A 579 -22.13 -4.93 -20.03
N GLY A 580 -23.16 -5.78 -19.95
CA GLY A 580 -24.26 -5.65 -18.99
C GLY A 580 -25.15 -4.43 -19.21
N ILE A 581 -25.29 -3.98 -20.45
CA ILE A 581 -26.18 -2.86 -20.81
C ILE A 581 -27.64 -3.36 -20.78
N PRO A 582 -28.54 -2.75 -19.99
CA PRO A 582 -29.87 -3.31 -19.77
C PRO A 582 -30.80 -3.17 -20.97
N LEU A 583 -30.71 -2.06 -21.69
CA LEU A 583 -31.66 -1.75 -22.78
C LEU A 583 -30.94 -1.54 -24.11
N ALA A 584 -31.54 -1.99 -25.19
CA ALA A 584 -31.09 -1.69 -26.54
C ALA A 584 -32.24 -1.10 -27.39
N ILE A 585 -31.98 0.02 -28.06
CA ILE A 585 -32.88 0.55 -29.09
C ILE A 585 -32.41 -0.03 -30.43
N ILE A 586 -33.30 -0.70 -31.13
CA ILE A 586 -33.02 -1.25 -32.46
C ILE A 586 -33.74 -0.37 -33.50
N ILE A 587 -32.99 0.13 -34.47
CA ILE A 587 -33.48 0.95 -35.56
C ILE A 587 -33.48 0.11 -36.83
N GLY A 588 -34.62 0.05 -37.49
CA GLY A 588 -34.79 -0.45 -38.84
C GLY A 588 -35.46 0.55 -39.76
N GLU A 589 -35.31 0.41 -41.08
CA GLU A 589 -35.94 1.32 -42.07
C GLU A 589 -37.46 1.26 -41.98
N GLY A 590 -38.05 0.09 -41.73
CA GLY A 590 -39.50 -0.08 -41.59
C GLY A 590 -40.05 0.63 -40.37
N GLU A 591 -39.39 0.54 -39.23
CA GLU A 591 -39.77 1.20 -37.99
C GLU A 591 -39.66 2.71 -38.13
N LEU A 592 -38.57 3.21 -38.73
CA LEU A 592 -38.38 4.65 -38.99
C LEU A 592 -39.49 5.22 -39.88
N ALA A 593 -39.93 4.48 -40.93
CA ALA A 593 -41.00 4.91 -41.81
C ALA A 593 -42.34 5.04 -41.06
N ARG A 594 -42.55 4.28 -39.99
CA ARG A 594 -43.75 4.36 -39.14
C ARG A 594 -43.60 5.32 -37.96
N GLY A 595 -42.42 5.91 -37.78
CA GLY A 595 -42.13 6.75 -36.62
C GLY A 595 -41.98 5.97 -35.30
N GLU A 596 -41.65 4.71 -35.40
CA GLU A 596 -41.47 3.76 -34.28
C GLU A 596 -40.01 3.39 -34.05
N LEU A 597 -39.74 2.84 -32.90
CA LEU A 597 -38.44 2.23 -32.52
C LEU A 597 -38.71 0.92 -31.78
N THR A 598 -37.82 -0.05 -31.93
CA THR A 598 -37.89 -1.28 -31.13
C THR A 598 -37.00 -1.11 -29.89
N LEU A 599 -37.61 -1.17 -28.70
CA LEU A 599 -36.91 -1.20 -27.43
C LEU A 599 -36.83 -2.65 -26.93
N ARG A 600 -35.59 -3.11 -26.73
CA ARG A 600 -35.28 -4.46 -26.27
C ARG A 600 -34.71 -4.42 -24.87
N ASP A 601 -35.28 -5.21 -23.96
CA ASP A 601 -34.62 -5.61 -22.75
C ASP A 601 -33.58 -6.69 -23.06
N VAL A 602 -32.31 -6.41 -22.75
CA VAL A 602 -31.19 -7.27 -23.17
C VAL A 602 -31.17 -8.59 -22.43
N MET A 603 -31.51 -8.59 -21.14
CA MET A 603 -31.47 -9.78 -20.30
C MET A 603 -32.62 -10.73 -20.59
N SER A 604 -33.88 -10.25 -20.61
CA SER A 604 -35.06 -11.03 -20.91
C SER A 604 -35.26 -11.30 -22.40
N ARG A 605 -34.53 -10.56 -23.26
CA ARG A 605 -34.66 -10.59 -24.74
C ARG A 605 -36.03 -10.20 -25.25
N THR A 606 -36.84 -9.55 -24.42
CA THR A 606 -38.18 -9.09 -24.82
C THR A 606 -38.04 -7.78 -25.62
N GLU A 607 -38.89 -7.68 -26.67
CA GLU A 607 -38.89 -6.51 -27.58
C GLU A 607 -40.29 -5.92 -27.62
N ILE A 608 -40.33 -4.58 -27.63
CA ILE A 608 -41.58 -3.83 -27.79
C ILE A 608 -41.36 -2.73 -28.84
N SER A 609 -42.41 -2.50 -29.65
CA SER A 609 -42.43 -1.32 -30.54
C SER A 609 -42.98 -0.14 -29.77
N ILE A 610 -42.27 0.97 -29.83
CA ILE A 610 -42.63 2.25 -29.16
C ILE A 610 -42.61 3.40 -30.14
N PRO A 611 -43.57 4.33 -30.06
CA PRO A 611 -43.51 5.58 -30.82
C PRO A 611 -42.26 6.37 -30.42
N ARG A 612 -41.56 6.95 -31.39
CA ARG A 612 -40.35 7.75 -31.14
C ARG A 612 -40.57 8.90 -30.15
N ALA A 613 -41.77 9.49 -30.14
CA ALA A 613 -42.13 10.56 -29.20
C ALA A 613 -42.16 10.14 -27.73
N HIS A 614 -42.40 8.85 -27.44
CA HIS A 614 -42.49 8.31 -26.09
C HIS A 614 -41.19 7.59 -25.62
N LEU A 615 -40.11 7.68 -26.43
CA LEU A 615 -38.85 6.98 -26.18
C LEU A 615 -38.30 7.20 -24.76
N ILE A 616 -38.16 8.43 -24.34
CA ILE A 616 -37.56 8.80 -23.03
C ILE A 616 -38.46 8.33 -21.88
N GLU A 617 -39.77 8.48 -22.01
CA GLU A 617 -40.74 8.01 -21.00
C GLU A 617 -40.64 6.50 -20.80
N GLU A 618 -40.60 5.75 -21.91
CA GLU A 618 -40.53 4.28 -21.87
C GLU A 618 -39.22 3.74 -21.34
N ILE A 619 -38.09 4.42 -21.61
CA ILE A 619 -36.79 4.11 -21.03
C ILE A 619 -36.82 4.33 -19.52
N ARG A 620 -37.27 5.49 -19.04
CA ARG A 620 -37.33 5.82 -17.61
C ARG A 620 -38.24 4.90 -16.79
N LYS A 621 -39.25 4.29 -17.40
CA LYS A 621 -40.11 3.28 -16.74
C LYS A 621 -39.39 1.96 -16.50
N ARG A 622 -38.30 1.68 -17.23
CA ARG A 622 -37.59 0.37 -17.21
C ARG A 622 -36.22 0.44 -16.56
N LEU A 623 -35.68 1.62 -16.34
CA LEU A 623 -34.49 1.88 -15.55
C LEU A 623 -34.84 2.11 -14.08
#